data_a02ac23d19abacf51894dfd61e41bda4
#
_entry.id   a02ac23d19abacf51894dfd61e41bda4
#
_cell.length_a   1.000
_cell.length_b   1.000
_cell.length_c   1.000
_cell.angle_alpha   90.00
_cell.angle_beta   90.00
_cell.angle_gamma   90.00
#
_symmetry.space_group_name_H-M   'P 1'
#
loop_
_entity.id
_entity.type
_entity.pdbx_description
1 polymer ?
#
loop_
_entity_poly.entity_id
_entity_poly.type
_entity_poly.pdbx_seq_one_letter_code
_entity_poly.pdbx_strand_id
1 'polypeptide(L)'
;MQAAQKKAERRRLLVVIGACVAVVAIIGAAVAWAVLGEQNKKDEALSAISGDVAAASCDPITNDPASGSSEHVGPGTNQPNLTTVKYSTVPPSSGQHFAVPAVDSRRVYTVADAPKIETLVHNLEHGYTILWYDRSVETEQAAAFQALATKINAMKESANKFLVSPWDPAYGAFPAGKKYALSHWAADVDQSTGKVGQQMGHRQLCGSLNTTVVEDFVKKFPWSSAPEPGAA
;
A
#
# COMPACT_ATOMS: atom_id res chain seq x y z
N MET A 1 69.96 -11.52 5.41
CA MET A 1 68.73 -12.29 5.65
C MET A 1 67.51 -11.42 5.97
N GLN A 2 67.58 -10.39 6.79
CA GLN A 2 66.42 -9.54 7.18
C GLN A 2 65.78 -8.77 6.02
N ALA A 3 66.50 -8.27 5.02
CA ALA A 3 65.97 -7.51 3.89
C ALA A 3 65.11 -8.38 2.95
N ALA A 4 65.47 -9.64 2.75
CA ALA A 4 64.71 -10.60 1.95
C ALA A 4 63.38 -11.02 2.63
N GLN A 5 63.41 -11.17 3.94
CA GLN A 5 62.19 -11.46 4.73
C GLN A 5 61.20 -10.31 4.69
N LYS A 6 61.61 -9.06 4.90
CA LYS A 6 60.75 -7.87 4.79
C LYS A 6 60.15 -7.70 3.39
N LYS A 7 60.88 -8.03 2.31
CA LYS A 7 60.35 -8.00 0.95
C LYS A 7 59.29 -9.06 0.70
N ALA A 8 59.47 -10.27 1.26
CA ALA A 8 58.49 -11.37 1.20
C ALA A 8 57.20 -11.04 1.98
N GLU A 9 57.32 -10.47 3.15
CA GLU A 9 56.18 -10.04 3.98
C GLU A 9 55.39 -8.95 3.29
N ARG A 10 56.02 -7.91 2.74
CA ARG A 10 55.31 -6.86 1.98
C ARG A 10 54.62 -7.43 0.76
N ARG A 11 55.18 -8.38 0.05
CA ARG A 11 54.55 -9.05 -1.09
C ARG A 11 53.33 -9.84 -0.67
N ARG A 12 53.43 -10.58 0.43
CA ARG A 12 52.25 -11.31 0.99
C ARG A 12 51.16 -10.36 1.42
N LEU A 13 51.50 -9.25 2.09
CA LEU A 13 50.52 -8.25 2.52
C LEU A 13 49.80 -7.62 1.29
N LEU A 14 50.54 -7.25 0.24
CA LEU A 14 49.96 -6.71 -0.97
C LEU A 14 49.03 -7.72 -1.69
N VAL A 15 49.41 -9.00 -1.72
CA VAL A 15 48.54 -10.05 -2.28
C VAL A 15 47.24 -10.22 -1.46
N VAL A 16 47.35 -10.21 -0.12
CA VAL A 16 46.17 -10.31 0.76
C VAL A 16 45.26 -9.08 0.60
N ILE A 17 45.85 -7.87 0.58
CA ILE A 17 45.06 -6.65 0.35
C ILE A 17 44.38 -6.69 -1.03
N GLY A 18 45.12 -7.07 -2.06
CA GLY A 18 44.59 -7.20 -3.43
C GLY A 18 43.45 -8.20 -3.51
N ALA A 19 43.59 -9.35 -2.84
CA ALA A 19 42.51 -10.36 -2.75
C ALA A 19 41.28 -9.82 -2.02
N CYS A 20 41.47 -9.14 -0.88
CA CYS A 20 40.35 -8.53 -0.15
C CYS A 20 39.62 -7.47 -0.99
N VAL A 21 40.35 -6.60 -1.68
CA VAL A 21 39.75 -5.59 -2.56
C VAL A 21 38.98 -6.25 -3.72
N ALA A 22 39.52 -7.31 -4.31
CA ALA A 22 38.82 -8.05 -5.37
C ALA A 22 37.51 -8.68 -4.87
N VAL A 23 37.51 -9.29 -3.69
CA VAL A 23 36.32 -9.87 -3.08
C VAL A 23 35.26 -8.79 -2.81
N VAL A 24 35.66 -7.65 -2.23
CA VAL A 24 34.72 -6.53 -1.98
C VAL A 24 34.14 -5.98 -3.29
N ALA A 25 34.97 -5.87 -4.33
CA ALA A 25 34.50 -5.41 -5.65
C ALA A 25 33.50 -6.39 -6.29
N ILE A 26 33.74 -7.70 -6.17
CA ILE A 26 32.80 -8.73 -6.69
C ILE A 26 31.47 -8.68 -5.92
N ILE A 27 31.52 -8.59 -4.60
CA ILE A 27 30.30 -8.49 -3.77
C ILE A 27 29.54 -7.19 -4.13
N GLY A 28 30.25 -6.06 -4.24
CA GLY A 28 29.67 -4.78 -4.62
C GLY A 28 28.98 -4.83 -5.99
N ALA A 29 29.63 -5.45 -6.98
CA ALA A 29 29.07 -5.64 -8.32
C ALA A 29 27.84 -6.54 -8.32
N ALA A 30 27.87 -7.65 -7.55
CA ALA A 30 26.72 -8.55 -7.42
C ALA A 30 25.51 -7.88 -6.76
N VAL A 31 25.74 -7.10 -5.71
CA VAL A 31 24.68 -6.31 -5.03
C VAL A 31 24.12 -5.25 -5.98
N ALA A 32 24.97 -4.51 -6.67
CA ALA A 32 24.54 -3.49 -7.64
C ALA A 32 23.70 -4.12 -8.75
N TRP A 33 24.13 -5.24 -9.30
CA TRP A 33 23.38 -5.96 -10.33
C TRP A 33 22.01 -6.46 -9.83
N ALA A 34 21.95 -6.98 -8.62
CA ALA A 34 20.69 -7.43 -8.02
C ALA A 34 19.72 -6.26 -7.79
N VAL A 35 20.23 -5.12 -7.27
CA VAL A 35 19.42 -3.91 -7.04
C VAL A 35 18.89 -3.34 -8.35
N LEU A 36 19.75 -3.21 -9.38
CA LEU A 36 19.33 -2.73 -10.70
C LEU A 36 18.33 -3.67 -11.36
N GLY A 37 18.50 -4.98 -11.23
CA GLY A 37 17.55 -5.96 -11.74
C GLY A 37 16.18 -5.87 -11.08
N GLU A 38 16.13 -5.64 -9.78
CA GLU A 38 14.88 -5.42 -9.06
C GLU A 38 14.20 -4.11 -9.47
N GLN A 39 14.97 -3.03 -9.63
CA GLN A 39 14.44 -1.74 -10.09
C GLN A 39 13.85 -1.86 -11.50
N ASN A 40 14.57 -2.49 -12.44
CA ASN A 40 14.07 -2.68 -13.81
C ASN A 40 12.73 -3.45 -13.83
N LYS A 41 12.57 -4.48 -12.99
CA LYS A 41 11.30 -5.20 -12.89
C LYS A 41 10.15 -4.31 -12.39
N LYS A 42 10.42 -3.43 -11.43
CA LYS A 42 9.43 -2.46 -10.92
C LYS A 42 9.05 -1.46 -12.00
N ASP A 43 10.03 -0.93 -12.74
CA ASP A 43 9.79 0.03 -13.81
C ASP A 43 8.98 -0.60 -14.97
N GLU A 44 9.29 -1.84 -15.34
CA GLU A 44 8.51 -2.61 -16.32
C GLU A 44 7.07 -2.83 -15.85
N ALA A 45 6.87 -3.27 -14.61
CA ALA A 45 5.57 -3.50 -14.03
C ALA A 45 4.73 -2.21 -13.96
N LEU A 46 5.33 -1.07 -13.59
CA LEU A 46 4.65 0.23 -13.62
C LEU A 46 4.32 0.67 -15.05
N SER A 47 5.23 0.46 -16.01
CA SER A 47 5.01 0.78 -17.42
C SER A 47 3.81 0.03 -17.97
N ALA A 48 3.63 -1.25 -17.61
CA ALA A 48 2.52 -2.09 -18.06
C ALA A 48 1.14 -1.55 -17.61
N ILE A 49 1.08 -0.81 -16.49
CA ILE A 49 -0.15 -0.22 -15.93
C ILE A 49 -0.20 1.31 -16.06
N SER A 50 0.65 1.92 -16.89
CA SER A 50 0.73 3.37 -17.10
C SER A 50 0.19 3.82 -18.47
N GLY A 51 -0.68 3.05 -19.08
CA GLY A 51 -1.29 3.34 -20.36
C GLY A 51 -2.39 4.42 -20.31
N ASP A 52 -3.21 4.45 -21.34
CA ASP A 52 -4.35 5.38 -21.43
C ASP A 52 -5.30 5.21 -20.23
N VAL A 53 -5.59 6.32 -19.57
CA VAL A 53 -6.53 6.38 -18.43
C VAL A 53 -7.93 5.89 -18.83
N ALA A 54 -8.39 6.17 -20.06
CA ALA A 54 -9.68 5.70 -20.54
C ALA A 54 -9.76 4.16 -20.62
N ALA A 55 -8.63 3.49 -20.92
CA ALA A 55 -8.56 2.03 -20.96
C ALA A 55 -8.76 1.38 -19.58
N ALA A 56 -8.58 2.13 -18.49
CA ALA A 56 -8.86 1.63 -17.14
C ALA A 56 -10.35 1.38 -16.90
N SER A 57 -11.24 1.90 -17.73
CA SER A 57 -12.71 1.73 -17.63
C SER A 57 -13.23 2.03 -16.23
N CYS A 58 -12.78 3.15 -15.66
CA CYS A 58 -13.18 3.56 -14.32
C CYS A 58 -14.54 4.26 -14.34
N ASP A 59 -15.33 3.98 -13.31
CA ASP A 59 -16.53 4.75 -13.03
C ASP A 59 -16.16 6.15 -12.47
N PRO A 60 -17.08 7.12 -12.52
CA PRO A 60 -16.90 8.34 -11.75
C PRO A 60 -16.70 8.04 -10.26
N ILE A 61 -15.95 8.91 -9.59
CA ILE A 61 -15.78 8.81 -8.13
C ILE A 61 -17.14 8.97 -7.46
N THR A 62 -17.51 8.03 -6.59
CA THR A 62 -18.69 8.13 -5.73
C THR A 62 -18.30 8.74 -4.38
N ASN A 63 -19.21 9.54 -3.83
CA ASN A 63 -19.07 10.17 -2.52
C ASN A 63 -20.22 9.64 -1.65
N ASP A 64 -19.90 8.72 -0.77
CA ASP A 64 -20.88 8.09 0.10
C ASP A 64 -20.85 8.78 1.47
N PRO A 65 -21.97 9.25 2.03
CA PRO A 65 -21.99 9.69 3.43
C PRO A 65 -21.40 8.59 4.31
N ALA A 66 -20.49 8.93 5.20
CA ALA A 66 -19.87 7.94 6.08
C ALA A 66 -20.95 7.28 6.94
N SER A 67 -21.07 5.97 6.80
CA SER A 67 -22.03 5.17 7.56
C SER A 67 -21.38 4.61 8.81
N GLY A 68 -22.07 4.77 9.95
CA GLY A 68 -21.52 4.33 11.23
C GLY A 68 -20.31 5.21 11.60
N SER A 69 -20.38 5.77 12.78
CA SER A 69 -19.29 6.58 13.32
C SER A 69 -17.96 5.81 13.37
N SER A 70 -16.89 6.47 13.76
CA SER A 70 -15.61 5.92 14.25
C SER A 70 -15.81 4.91 15.42
N GLU A 71 -16.89 4.12 15.40
CA GLU A 71 -17.21 3.22 16.47
C GLU A 71 -16.49 1.89 16.29
N HIS A 72 -15.58 1.62 17.20
CA HIS A 72 -14.88 0.35 17.23
C HIS A 72 -15.79 -0.78 17.69
N VAL A 73 -15.73 -1.91 16.98
CA VAL A 73 -16.46 -3.14 17.27
C VAL A 73 -15.49 -4.32 17.45
N GLY A 74 -16.00 -5.44 17.92
CA GLY A 74 -15.21 -6.65 18.11
C GLY A 74 -14.58 -6.76 19.51
N PRO A 75 -13.69 -7.72 19.72
CA PRO A 75 -13.08 -8.01 21.02
C PRO A 75 -12.42 -6.78 21.66
N GLY A 76 -12.70 -6.56 22.94
CA GLY A 76 -12.16 -5.41 23.67
C GLY A 76 -12.95 -4.11 23.56
N THR A 77 -14.07 -4.11 22.85
CA THR A 77 -14.97 -2.95 22.67
C THR A 77 -16.32 -3.16 23.40
N ASN A 78 -17.20 -2.15 23.30
CA ASN A 78 -18.57 -2.26 23.81
C ASN A 78 -19.43 -3.25 23.01
N GLN A 79 -18.98 -3.72 21.86
CA GLN A 79 -19.63 -4.71 21.00
C GLN A 79 -18.72 -5.93 20.75
N PRO A 80 -18.30 -6.67 21.79
CA PRO A 80 -17.24 -7.67 21.70
C PRO A 80 -17.59 -8.87 20.81
N ASN A 81 -18.88 -9.14 20.61
CA ASN A 81 -19.37 -10.28 19.83
C ASN A 81 -19.59 -9.95 18.34
N LEU A 82 -19.46 -8.68 17.94
CA LEU A 82 -19.59 -8.28 16.54
C LEU A 82 -18.26 -8.53 15.82
N THR A 83 -18.15 -9.69 15.17
CA THR A 83 -16.94 -10.16 14.51
C THR A 83 -16.94 -9.97 12.99
N THR A 84 -18.04 -9.45 12.43
CA THR A 84 -18.20 -9.14 11.00
C THR A 84 -19.19 -7.99 10.86
N VAL A 85 -18.80 -6.95 10.10
CA VAL A 85 -19.64 -5.79 9.81
C VAL A 85 -20.25 -5.93 8.43
N LYS A 86 -21.55 -5.64 8.31
CA LYS A 86 -22.22 -5.55 7.01
C LYS A 86 -22.10 -4.13 6.48
N TYR A 87 -21.24 -3.94 5.51
CA TYR A 87 -21.05 -2.63 4.87
C TYR A 87 -22.14 -2.35 3.84
N SER A 88 -22.51 -1.07 3.70
CA SER A 88 -23.50 -0.60 2.71
C SER A 88 -22.95 -0.57 1.30
N THR A 89 -21.64 -0.52 1.15
CA THR A 89 -20.93 -0.47 -0.14
C THR A 89 -19.87 -1.57 -0.24
N VAL A 90 -19.60 -2.02 -1.45
CA VAL A 90 -18.64 -3.09 -1.75
C VAL A 90 -17.64 -2.58 -2.79
N PRO A 91 -16.33 -2.48 -2.47
CA PRO A 91 -15.76 -2.44 -1.12
C PRO A 91 -16.19 -1.19 -0.31
N PRO A 92 -16.02 -1.19 1.03
CA PRO A 92 -16.37 -0.04 1.87
C PRO A 92 -15.36 1.10 1.73
N SER A 93 -15.83 2.32 2.01
CA SER A 93 -14.99 3.52 2.12
C SER A 93 -15.05 4.17 3.50
N SER A 94 -15.85 3.61 4.42
CA SER A 94 -16.03 4.03 5.81
C SER A 94 -16.86 3.01 6.56
N GLY A 95 -17.03 3.16 7.86
CA GLY A 95 -17.97 2.38 8.66
C GLY A 95 -17.37 1.82 9.95
N GLN A 96 -18.17 1.05 10.69
CA GLN A 96 -17.71 0.36 11.89
C GLN A 96 -16.53 -0.56 11.58
N HIS A 97 -15.57 -0.64 12.49
CA HIS A 97 -14.32 -1.36 12.27
C HIS A 97 -13.72 -1.87 13.58
N PHE A 98 -12.73 -2.74 13.50
CA PHE A 98 -12.04 -3.26 14.68
C PHE A 98 -11.15 -2.18 15.30
N ALA A 99 -10.90 -2.29 16.61
CA ALA A 99 -10.09 -1.35 17.38
C ALA A 99 -8.58 -1.39 17.02
N VAL A 100 -8.14 -2.35 16.23
CA VAL A 100 -6.73 -2.49 15.85
C VAL A 100 -6.62 -2.45 14.32
N PRO A 101 -5.89 -1.47 13.75
CA PRO A 101 -5.65 -1.41 12.31
C PRO A 101 -4.68 -2.50 11.84
N ALA A 102 -4.55 -2.66 10.54
CA ALA A 102 -3.52 -3.50 9.95
C ALA A 102 -2.13 -2.92 10.22
N VAL A 103 -1.12 -3.81 10.31
CA VAL A 103 0.25 -3.43 10.65
C VAL A 103 0.86 -2.42 9.67
N ASP A 104 1.47 -1.38 10.19
CA ASP A 104 1.99 -0.25 9.43
C ASP A 104 3.18 -0.61 8.50
N SER A 105 3.91 -1.68 8.77
CA SER A 105 5.08 -2.07 7.97
C SER A 105 4.72 -2.78 6.65
N ARG A 106 3.45 -3.15 6.43
CA ARG A 106 3.03 -3.92 5.26
C ARG A 106 2.13 -3.08 4.34
N ARG A 107 2.41 -3.10 3.05
CA ARG A 107 1.70 -2.30 2.04
C ARG A 107 0.94 -3.10 1.01
N VAL A 108 1.27 -4.37 0.82
CA VAL A 108 0.61 -5.27 -0.14
C VAL A 108 0.26 -6.57 0.56
N TYR A 109 -1.00 -6.92 0.56
CA TYR A 109 -1.54 -8.16 1.07
C TYR A 109 -1.94 -9.08 -0.08
N THR A 110 -1.87 -10.38 0.15
CA THR A 110 -2.31 -11.45 -0.76
C THR A 110 -3.54 -12.15 -0.19
N VAL A 111 -4.20 -12.97 -1.00
CA VAL A 111 -5.36 -13.78 -0.54
C VAL A 111 -5.00 -14.68 0.66
N ALA A 112 -3.73 -15.10 0.74
CA ALA A 112 -3.27 -15.98 1.82
C ALA A 112 -3.10 -15.28 3.17
N ASP A 113 -2.93 -13.94 3.19
CA ASP A 113 -2.50 -13.22 4.39
C ASP A 113 -3.21 -11.87 4.61
N ALA A 114 -4.25 -11.58 3.84
CA ALA A 114 -5.05 -10.38 4.03
C ALA A 114 -5.72 -10.37 5.41
N PRO A 115 -5.68 -9.24 6.13
CA PRO A 115 -6.45 -9.08 7.36
C PRO A 115 -7.95 -9.00 7.05
N LYS A 116 -8.77 -9.06 8.11
CA LYS A 116 -10.21 -8.85 7.97
C LYS A 116 -10.52 -7.45 7.43
N ILE A 117 -11.63 -7.33 6.75
CA ILE A 117 -12.06 -6.05 6.15
C ILE A 117 -12.23 -4.98 7.22
N GLU A 118 -12.77 -5.33 8.40
CA GLU A 118 -12.93 -4.40 9.52
C GLU A 118 -11.58 -3.81 10.00
N THR A 119 -10.51 -4.60 9.96
CA THR A 119 -9.14 -4.13 10.26
C THR A 119 -8.69 -3.09 9.24
N LEU A 120 -8.96 -3.33 7.96
CA LEU A 120 -8.58 -2.42 6.87
C LEU A 120 -9.44 -1.15 6.85
N VAL A 121 -10.70 -1.22 7.23
CA VAL A 121 -11.56 -0.03 7.37
C VAL A 121 -11.04 0.90 8.47
N HIS A 122 -10.43 0.38 9.55
CA HIS A 122 -9.71 1.20 10.53
C HIS A 122 -8.57 1.99 9.90
N ASN A 123 -7.78 1.36 9.02
CA ASN A 123 -6.75 2.10 8.29
C ASN A 123 -7.32 3.26 7.46
N LEU A 124 -8.53 3.11 6.85
CA LEU A 124 -9.17 4.22 6.14
C LEU A 124 -9.43 5.42 7.06
N GLU A 125 -9.87 5.20 8.32
CA GLU A 125 -10.07 6.25 9.33
C GLU A 125 -8.77 7.01 9.63
N HIS A 126 -7.63 6.30 9.62
CA HIS A 126 -6.30 6.86 9.84
C HIS A 126 -5.67 7.50 8.58
N GLY A 127 -6.41 7.63 7.48
CA GLY A 127 -5.97 8.32 6.27
C GLY A 127 -5.32 7.43 5.22
N TYR A 128 -5.44 6.14 5.36
CA TYR A 128 -5.01 5.27 4.28
C TYR A 128 -5.94 5.37 3.08
N THR A 129 -5.38 5.29 1.89
CA THR A 129 -6.10 4.91 0.68
C THR A 129 -5.86 3.43 0.43
N ILE A 130 -6.92 2.68 0.19
CA ILE A 130 -6.83 1.25 -0.08
C ILE A 130 -7.22 0.96 -1.53
N LEU A 131 -6.32 0.28 -2.24
CA LEU A 131 -6.60 -0.37 -3.52
C LEU A 131 -7.06 -1.80 -3.23
N TRP A 132 -8.36 -2.03 -3.38
CA TRP A 132 -8.94 -3.37 -3.35
C TRP A 132 -8.82 -3.99 -4.72
N TYR A 133 -8.55 -5.29 -4.79
CA TYR A 133 -8.53 -6.03 -6.05
C TYR A 133 -9.37 -7.31 -5.99
N ASP A 134 -9.97 -7.67 -7.12
CA ASP A 134 -10.61 -8.96 -7.30
C ASP A 134 -9.54 -10.06 -7.27
N ARG A 135 -9.77 -11.13 -6.50
CA ARG A 135 -8.78 -12.19 -6.28
C ARG A 135 -8.27 -12.84 -7.58
N SER A 136 -9.07 -12.78 -8.66
CA SER A 136 -8.69 -13.36 -9.94
C SER A 136 -7.47 -12.72 -10.60
N VAL A 137 -7.10 -11.49 -10.22
CA VAL A 137 -5.96 -10.75 -10.82
C VAL A 137 -4.66 -10.87 -10.00
N GLU A 138 -4.67 -11.50 -8.83
CA GLU A 138 -3.54 -11.50 -7.89
C GLU A 138 -2.23 -11.97 -8.52
N THR A 139 -2.24 -13.13 -9.16
CA THR A 139 -1.02 -13.71 -9.74
C THR A 139 -0.45 -12.88 -10.88
N GLU A 140 -1.32 -12.38 -11.76
CA GLU A 140 -0.93 -11.55 -12.90
C GLU A 140 -0.39 -10.20 -12.48
N GLN A 141 -0.97 -9.58 -11.43
CA GLN A 141 -0.68 -8.22 -11.03
C GLN A 141 0.27 -8.09 -9.83
N ALA A 142 0.79 -9.19 -9.30
CA ALA A 142 1.61 -9.18 -8.07
C ALA A 142 2.80 -8.19 -8.13
N ALA A 143 3.55 -8.17 -9.24
CA ALA A 143 4.67 -7.25 -9.44
C ALA A 143 4.21 -5.78 -9.55
N ALA A 144 3.09 -5.54 -10.25
CA ALA A 144 2.50 -4.22 -10.39
C ALA A 144 2.00 -3.66 -9.05
N PHE A 145 1.39 -4.50 -8.20
CA PHE A 145 0.96 -4.10 -6.86
C PHE A 145 2.14 -3.63 -5.98
N GLN A 146 3.26 -4.36 -5.99
CA GLN A 146 4.45 -3.98 -5.22
C GLN A 146 5.07 -2.67 -5.75
N ALA A 147 5.20 -2.54 -7.06
CA ALA A 147 5.77 -1.37 -7.70
C ALA A 147 4.87 -0.12 -7.48
N LEU A 148 3.55 -0.28 -7.65
CA LEU A 148 2.57 0.77 -7.42
C LEU A 148 2.55 1.21 -5.95
N ALA A 149 2.49 0.25 -5.01
CA ALA A 149 2.53 0.57 -3.59
C ALA A 149 3.80 1.35 -3.21
N THR A 150 4.95 0.95 -3.73
CA THR A 150 6.21 1.67 -3.53
C THR A 150 6.13 3.12 -4.06
N LYS A 151 5.62 3.30 -5.28
CA LYS A 151 5.49 4.61 -5.92
C LYS A 151 4.52 5.51 -5.16
N ILE A 152 3.32 5.04 -4.87
CA ILE A 152 2.29 5.84 -4.22
C ILE A 152 2.69 6.21 -2.78
N ASN A 153 3.28 5.28 -2.03
CA ASN A 153 3.73 5.56 -0.66
C ASN A 153 4.89 6.57 -0.58
N ALA A 154 5.61 6.81 -1.67
CA ALA A 154 6.61 7.87 -1.76
C ALA A 154 6.02 9.27 -2.00
N MET A 155 4.73 9.38 -2.34
CA MET A 155 4.05 10.66 -2.54
C MET A 155 3.73 11.32 -1.20
N LYS A 156 3.85 12.64 -1.13
CA LYS A 156 3.52 13.44 0.07
C LYS A 156 2.04 13.35 0.44
N GLU A 157 1.16 13.21 -0.56
CA GLU A 157 -0.28 13.08 -0.39
C GLU A 157 -0.68 11.73 0.23
N SER A 158 0.15 10.70 0.05
CA SER A 158 -0.02 9.39 0.68
C SER A 158 0.58 9.34 2.09
N ALA A 159 1.72 10.00 2.32
CA ALA A 159 2.50 9.93 3.57
C ALA A 159 2.72 8.48 4.06
N ASN A 160 3.03 7.57 3.13
CA ASN A 160 3.19 6.14 3.39
C ASN A 160 1.89 5.44 3.88
N LYS A 161 0.71 5.99 3.54
CA LYS A 161 -0.60 5.46 3.91
C LYS A 161 -1.40 4.98 2.69
N PHE A 162 -0.77 4.11 1.89
CA PHE A 162 -1.42 3.42 0.76
C PHE A 162 -1.26 1.91 0.91
N LEU A 163 -2.38 1.18 0.88
CA LEU A 163 -2.44 -0.28 0.97
C LEU A 163 -3.04 -0.89 -0.29
N VAL A 164 -2.59 -2.09 -0.61
CA VAL A 164 -3.18 -2.96 -1.64
C VAL A 164 -3.66 -4.24 -0.96
N SER A 165 -4.91 -4.61 -1.15
CA SER A 165 -5.50 -5.78 -0.49
C SER A 165 -6.52 -6.49 -1.39
N PRO A 166 -6.58 -7.83 -1.37
CA PRO A 166 -7.66 -8.54 -2.04
C PRO A 166 -8.99 -8.25 -1.37
N TRP A 167 -10.04 -8.20 -2.17
CA TRP A 167 -11.39 -8.17 -1.64
C TRP A 167 -11.83 -9.57 -1.17
N ASP A 168 -12.47 -9.64 -0.01
CA ASP A 168 -13.07 -10.89 0.46
C ASP A 168 -14.54 -11.00 0.03
N PRO A 169 -14.90 -11.94 -0.87
CA PRO A 169 -16.25 -12.09 -1.36
C PRO A 169 -17.26 -12.53 -0.29
N ALA A 170 -16.82 -12.94 0.90
CA ALA A 170 -17.70 -13.18 2.04
C ALA A 170 -18.46 -11.91 2.46
N TYR A 171 -17.94 -10.73 2.17
CA TYR A 171 -18.61 -9.43 2.42
C TYR A 171 -19.46 -8.94 1.24
N GLY A 172 -19.64 -9.74 0.21
CA GLY A 172 -20.38 -9.45 -1.01
C GLY A 172 -19.53 -9.62 -2.27
N ALA A 173 -20.19 -9.83 -3.40
CA ALA A 173 -19.47 -9.97 -4.67
C ALA A 173 -18.78 -8.66 -5.04
N PHE A 174 -17.57 -8.77 -5.61
CA PHE A 174 -16.91 -7.59 -6.21
C PHE A 174 -17.77 -7.06 -7.37
N PRO A 175 -17.87 -5.74 -7.56
CA PRO A 175 -18.77 -5.18 -8.57
C PRO A 175 -18.56 -5.73 -9.98
N ALA A 176 -19.65 -6.10 -10.66
CA ALA A 176 -19.60 -6.74 -11.97
C ALA A 176 -18.83 -5.90 -13.00
N GLY A 177 -17.96 -6.53 -13.78
CA GLY A 177 -17.14 -5.86 -14.79
C GLY A 177 -15.98 -5.03 -14.23
N LYS A 178 -15.82 -4.97 -12.89
CA LYS A 178 -14.74 -4.27 -12.23
C LYS A 178 -13.75 -5.27 -11.62
N LYS A 179 -12.50 -4.86 -11.53
CA LYS A 179 -11.42 -5.66 -10.97
C LYS A 179 -10.66 -4.95 -9.85
N TYR A 180 -10.84 -3.62 -9.78
CA TYR A 180 -10.16 -2.75 -8.83
C TYR A 180 -11.13 -1.73 -8.25
N ALA A 181 -10.90 -1.38 -6.99
CA ALA A 181 -11.60 -0.29 -6.32
C ALA A 181 -10.63 0.49 -5.44
N LEU A 182 -10.70 1.81 -5.52
CA LEU A 182 -10.02 2.70 -4.58
C LEU A 182 -11.02 3.14 -3.52
N SER A 183 -10.60 3.17 -2.27
CA SER A 183 -11.37 3.68 -1.14
C SER A 183 -10.55 4.63 -0.30
N HIS A 184 -11.15 5.73 0.16
CA HIS A 184 -10.60 6.68 1.11
C HIS A 184 -11.70 7.23 2.00
N TRP A 185 -11.42 7.47 3.28
CA TRP A 185 -12.34 8.07 4.23
C TRP A 185 -11.86 9.49 4.55
N ALA A 186 -12.66 10.48 4.21
CA ALA A 186 -12.37 11.89 4.47
C ALA A 186 -13.33 12.47 5.51
N ALA A 187 -12.91 13.53 6.17
CA ALA A 187 -13.70 14.32 7.11
C ALA A 187 -13.35 15.79 7.02
N ASP A 188 -14.31 16.64 7.29
CA ASP A 188 -14.04 18.04 7.62
C ASP A 188 -13.46 18.10 9.04
N VAL A 189 -12.19 18.46 9.17
CA VAL A 189 -11.54 18.58 10.48
C VAL A 189 -11.24 20.06 10.74
N ASP A 190 -11.81 20.60 11.81
CA ASP A 190 -11.45 21.94 12.30
C ASP A 190 -10.01 21.90 12.82
N GLN A 191 -9.09 22.48 12.07
CA GLN A 191 -7.66 22.47 12.37
C GLN A 191 -7.29 23.19 13.69
N SER A 192 -8.18 24.05 14.21
CA SER A 192 -7.94 24.78 15.45
C SER A 192 -8.37 24.01 16.69
N THR A 193 -9.41 23.21 16.57
CA THR A 193 -10.01 22.47 17.70
C THR A 193 -9.82 20.95 17.60
N GLY A 194 -9.41 20.43 16.44
CA GLY A 194 -9.37 18.99 16.16
C GLY A 194 -10.76 18.35 16.04
N LYS A 195 -11.83 19.16 16.02
CA LYS A 195 -13.19 18.63 15.93
C LYS A 195 -13.46 18.07 14.55
N VAL A 196 -13.85 16.80 14.50
CA VAL A 196 -14.29 16.11 13.26
C VAL A 196 -15.73 16.51 12.96
N GLY A 197 -15.95 17.04 11.75
CA GLY A 197 -17.25 17.44 11.24
C GLY A 197 -17.88 16.37 10.34
N GLN A 198 -18.38 16.81 9.17
CA GLN A 198 -18.99 15.88 8.20
C GLN A 198 -17.95 14.90 7.67
N GLN A 199 -18.31 13.61 7.62
CA GLN A 199 -17.46 12.55 7.12
C GLN A 199 -18.01 11.99 5.80
N MET A 200 -17.12 11.64 4.88
CA MET A 200 -17.46 11.15 3.56
C MET A 200 -16.52 10.01 3.14
N GLY A 201 -17.08 8.91 2.68
CA GLY A 201 -16.32 7.87 2.01
C GLY A 201 -16.22 8.14 0.51
N HIS A 202 -15.03 8.04 -0.05
CA HIS A 202 -14.79 8.20 -1.48
C HIS A 202 -14.39 6.86 -2.10
N ARG A 203 -15.02 6.51 -3.23
CA ARG A 203 -14.70 5.27 -3.95
C ARG A 203 -14.60 5.51 -5.46
N GLN A 204 -13.72 4.73 -6.10
CA GLN A 204 -13.67 4.65 -7.56
C GLN A 204 -13.46 3.20 -7.99
N LEU A 205 -14.34 2.71 -8.84
CA LEU A 205 -14.30 1.34 -9.37
C LEU A 205 -13.70 1.35 -10.77
N CYS A 206 -12.76 0.44 -11.05
CA CYS A 206 -12.07 0.34 -12.34
C CYS A 206 -12.06 -1.09 -12.88
N GLY A 207 -12.12 -1.23 -14.20
CA GLY A 207 -11.99 -2.51 -14.89
C GLY A 207 -10.54 -2.98 -14.98
N SER A 208 -9.60 -2.04 -15.14
CA SER A 208 -8.16 -2.31 -15.21
C SER A 208 -7.38 -1.40 -14.28
N LEU A 209 -6.20 -1.85 -13.86
CA LEU A 209 -5.28 -1.07 -13.03
C LEU A 209 -4.59 0.00 -13.89
N ASN A 210 -4.51 1.23 -13.36
CA ASN A 210 -3.81 2.32 -14.01
C ASN A 210 -3.14 3.23 -12.99
N THR A 211 -1.86 3.45 -13.14
CA THR A 211 -1.04 4.25 -12.20
C THR A 211 -1.53 5.68 -12.06
N THR A 212 -1.87 6.34 -13.17
CA THR A 212 -2.33 7.74 -13.17
C THR A 212 -3.65 7.89 -12.43
N VAL A 213 -4.59 6.95 -12.63
CA VAL A 213 -5.87 6.95 -11.90
C VAL A 213 -5.64 6.86 -10.39
N VAL A 214 -4.73 5.99 -9.96
CA VAL A 214 -4.42 5.83 -8.52
C VAL A 214 -3.75 7.10 -7.97
N GLU A 215 -2.79 7.66 -8.69
CA GLU A 215 -2.13 8.92 -8.29
C GLU A 215 -3.14 10.08 -8.16
N ASP A 216 -4.02 10.24 -9.12
CA ASP A 216 -5.01 11.32 -9.14
C ASP A 216 -6.03 11.15 -8.01
N PHE A 217 -6.44 9.92 -7.70
CA PHE A 217 -7.29 9.64 -6.56
C PHE A 217 -6.60 10.02 -5.24
N VAL A 218 -5.35 9.60 -5.02
CA VAL A 218 -4.58 9.93 -3.81
C VAL A 218 -4.30 11.44 -3.69
N LYS A 219 -4.00 12.12 -4.80
CA LYS A 219 -3.85 13.60 -4.81
C LYS A 219 -5.14 14.30 -4.43
N LYS A 220 -6.28 13.79 -4.91
CA LYS A 220 -7.59 14.36 -4.63
C LYS A 220 -8.03 14.13 -3.18
N PHE A 221 -7.68 12.99 -2.61
CA PHE A 221 -8.02 12.59 -1.24
C PHE A 221 -6.73 12.26 -0.48
N PRO A 222 -5.98 13.28 -0.03
CA PRO A 222 -4.73 13.07 0.68
C PRO A 222 -4.97 12.49 2.07
N TRP A 223 -3.98 11.80 2.60
CA TRP A 223 -4.02 11.19 3.94
C TRP A 223 -4.51 12.13 5.03
N SER A 224 -4.15 13.44 4.91
CA SER A 224 -4.49 14.47 5.88
C SER A 224 -5.97 14.89 5.90
N SER A 225 -6.75 14.41 4.92
CA SER A 225 -8.20 14.66 4.87
C SER A 225 -9.02 13.66 5.68
N ALA A 226 -8.39 12.67 6.31
CA ALA A 226 -9.08 11.63 7.06
C ALA A 226 -9.62 12.12 8.42
N PRO A 227 -10.53 11.36 9.06
CA PRO A 227 -11.01 11.66 10.41
C PRO A 227 -9.89 11.71 11.46
N GLU A 228 -8.94 10.77 11.41
CA GLU A 228 -7.83 10.64 12.37
C GLU A 228 -6.47 10.53 11.65
N PRO A 229 -6.04 11.56 10.90
CA PRO A 229 -4.85 11.44 10.05
C PRO A 229 -3.55 11.30 10.84
N GLY A 230 -3.53 11.76 12.10
CA GLY A 230 -2.36 11.69 13.00
C GLY A 230 -2.22 10.36 13.73
N ALA A 231 -3.20 9.46 13.65
CA ALA A 231 -3.14 8.15 14.26
C ALA A 231 -2.20 7.21 13.49
N ALA A 232 -1.54 6.31 14.25
CA ALA A 232 -0.54 5.37 13.71
C ALA A 232 -1.20 4.19 12.99
#